data_b8429bc4937a427609f0c91b0a4b694b
#
_entry.id   b8429bc4937a427609f0c91b0a4b694b
#
_cell.length_a   1.000
_cell.length_b   1.000
_cell.length_c   1.000
_cell.angle_alpha   90.00
_cell.angle_beta   90.00
_cell.angle_gamma   90.00
#
_symmetry.space_group_name_H-M   'P 1'
#
loop_
_entity.id
_entity.type
_entity.pdbx_description
1 polymer ?
#
loop_
_entity_poly.entity_id
_entity_poly.type
_entity_poly.pdbx_seq_one_letter_code
_entity_poly.pdbx_strand_id
1 'polypeptide(L)'
;LNSDLPHMMPDEKYFSEKISSLGINNNDNLIIYDIYGMFSAARIWFMFKAFGHNNVSLLNGGFPAWLDSDGDVSNKINELKSTAYKAKLNKLTIADYNQVLENLSNQKYQILDARSPARFSGNSEEPRSGMKSGHIPKSKNLYFNDLINQDTKKFIEKEEIENLIKKTDIDTKKDIICSCGSGVTACILKFAIELVHKNKNIKIYDGSWSEWGIVEDSPCEKN
;
A
#
# COMPACT_ATOMS: atom_id res chain seq x y z
N LEU A 1 4.43 10.20 14.80
CA LEU A 1 3.12 10.43 14.20
C LEU A 1 2.10 10.59 15.30
N ASN A 2 1.39 11.73 15.35
CA ASN A 2 0.30 11.98 16.31
C ASN A 2 -1.01 11.39 15.76
N SER A 3 -1.09 10.09 15.62
CA SER A 3 -2.32 9.39 15.21
C SER A 3 -2.50 8.14 16.04
N ASP A 4 -3.72 7.93 16.52
CA ASP A 4 -4.13 6.71 17.23
C ASP A 4 -4.27 5.51 16.26
N LEU A 5 -4.34 5.79 14.96
CA LEU A 5 -4.38 4.76 13.92
C LEU A 5 -2.96 4.36 13.48
N PRO A 6 -2.73 3.05 13.25
CA PRO A 6 -1.43 2.57 12.82
C PRO A 6 -1.12 2.97 11.37
N HIS A 7 0.16 3.22 11.10
CA HIS A 7 0.73 3.40 9.75
C HIS A 7 0.19 4.56 8.93
N MET A 8 -0.45 5.56 9.56
CA MET A 8 -0.97 6.74 8.85
C MET A 8 0.13 7.52 8.13
N MET A 9 -0.23 8.20 7.06
CA MET A 9 0.69 9.10 6.35
C MET A 9 1.16 10.21 7.29
N PRO A 10 2.47 10.53 7.30
CA PRO A 10 2.97 11.69 8.01
C PRO A 10 2.56 12.99 7.31
N ASP A 11 2.70 14.11 8.01
CA ASP A 11 2.65 15.41 7.38
C ASP A 11 3.93 15.72 6.57
N GLU A 12 3.86 16.75 5.73
CA GLU A 12 4.97 17.15 4.85
C GLU A 12 6.23 17.55 5.61
N LYS A 13 6.06 18.22 6.75
CA LYS A 13 7.17 18.67 7.58
C LYS A 13 7.93 17.51 8.18
N TYR A 14 7.20 16.60 8.83
CA TYR A 14 7.79 15.41 9.45
C TYR A 14 8.48 14.52 8.40
N PHE A 15 7.82 14.29 7.25
CA PHE A 15 8.41 13.50 6.17
C PHE A 15 9.68 14.18 5.63
N SER A 16 9.64 15.50 5.37
CA SER A 16 10.82 16.25 4.89
C SER A 16 12.00 16.15 5.86
N GLU A 17 11.75 16.36 7.16
CA GLU A 17 12.79 16.28 8.19
C GLU A 17 13.41 14.87 8.27
N LYS A 18 12.59 13.83 8.25
CA LYS A 18 13.07 12.44 8.31
C LYS A 18 13.88 12.05 7.08
N ILE A 19 13.39 12.39 5.88
CA ILE A 19 14.09 12.06 4.64
C ILE A 19 15.40 12.87 4.51
N SER A 20 15.37 14.14 4.93
CA SER A 20 16.60 14.96 5.00
C SER A 20 17.65 14.35 5.92
N SER A 21 17.25 13.84 7.09
CA SER A 21 18.17 13.21 8.05
C SER A 21 18.80 11.92 7.53
N LEU A 22 18.17 11.28 6.54
CA LEU A 22 18.71 10.10 5.84
C LEU A 22 19.66 10.48 4.68
N GLY A 23 19.94 11.76 4.47
CA GLY A 23 20.84 12.22 3.41
C GLY A 23 20.25 12.15 2.00
N ILE A 24 18.92 12.01 1.86
CA ILE A 24 18.26 11.88 0.57
C ILE A 24 17.87 13.25 0.04
N ASN A 25 18.09 13.48 -1.26
CA ASN A 25 17.67 14.67 -2.01
C ASN A 25 16.45 14.38 -2.89
N ASN A 26 15.72 15.43 -3.29
CA ASN A 26 14.52 15.28 -4.13
C ASN A 26 14.76 14.67 -5.51
N ASN A 27 15.99 14.71 -6.01
CA ASN A 27 16.36 14.19 -7.34
C ASN A 27 17.07 12.84 -7.32
N ASP A 28 17.29 12.25 -6.14
CA ASP A 28 17.98 10.98 -6.01
C ASP A 28 17.14 9.85 -6.62
N ASN A 29 17.81 8.81 -7.14
CA ASN A 29 17.15 7.57 -7.55
C ASN A 29 17.08 6.64 -6.34
N LEU A 30 15.88 6.33 -5.90
CA LEU A 30 15.63 5.50 -4.74
C LEU A 30 15.25 4.08 -5.14
N ILE A 31 15.87 3.11 -4.51
CA ILE A 31 15.46 1.71 -4.58
C ILE A 31 15.00 1.29 -3.19
N ILE A 32 13.73 0.97 -3.06
CA ILE A 32 13.11 0.57 -1.79
C ILE A 32 13.05 -0.95 -1.73
N TYR A 33 13.42 -1.51 -0.60
CA TYR A 33 13.29 -2.93 -0.32
C TYR A 33 12.92 -3.16 1.15
N ASP A 34 12.48 -4.36 1.47
CA ASP A 34 12.30 -4.81 2.85
C ASP A 34 12.91 -6.20 3.06
N ILE A 35 13.01 -6.60 4.32
CA ILE A 35 13.63 -7.87 4.72
C ILE A 35 12.71 -9.09 4.49
N TYR A 36 11.44 -8.86 4.23
CA TYR A 36 10.43 -9.91 4.02
C TYR A 36 10.18 -10.21 2.54
N GLY A 37 10.73 -9.39 1.65
CA GLY A 37 10.55 -9.47 0.21
C GLY A 37 9.72 -8.32 -0.33
N MET A 38 8.41 -8.34 -0.19
CA MET A 38 7.50 -7.34 -0.78
C MET A 38 6.37 -6.94 0.18
N PHE A 39 6.57 -6.99 1.48
CA PHE A 39 5.50 -6.73 2.45
C PHE A 39 5.25 -5.25 2.73
N SER A 40 6.30 -4.51 3.07
CA SER A 40 6.22 -3.10 3.50
C SER A 40 6.85 -2.12 2.51
N ALA A 41 7.72 -2.60 1.64
CA ALA A 41 8.44 -1.77 0.67
C ALA A 41 7.50 -0.96 -0.23
N ALA A 42 6.37 -1.55 -0.66
CA ALA A 42 5.37 -0.87 -1.48
C ALA A 42 4.73 0.31 -0.75
N ARG A 43 4.60 0.27 0.59
CA ARG A 43 4.10 1.41 1.39
C ARG A 43 5.09 2.58 1.33
N ILE A 44 6.38 2.33 1.50
CA ILE A 44 7.41 3.37 1.44
C ILE A 44 7.50 3.95 0.02
N TRP A 45 7.46 3.09 -1.01
CA TRP A 45 7.37 3.53 -2.41
C TRP A 45 6.17 4.46 -2.63
N PHE A 46 4.99 4.08 -2.14
CA PHE A 46 3.79 4.91 -2.25
C PHE A 46 3.95 6.24 -1.53
N MET A 47 4.53 6.25 -0.32
CA MET A 47 4.78 7.49 0.43
C MET A 47 5.65 8.45 -0.37
N PHE A 48 6.78 7.99 -0.92
CA PHE A 48 7.63 8.82 -1.76
C PHE A 48 6.87 9.37 -2.97
N LYS A 49 6.11 8.53 -3.69
CA LYS A 49 5.26 8.96 -4.81
C LYS A 49 4.24 10.01 -4.38
N ALA A 50 3.54 9.78 -3.28
CA ALA A 50 2.53 10.70 -2.75
C ALA A 50 3.13 12.05 -2.33
N PHE A 51 4.38 12.07 -1.84
CA PHE A 51 5.13 13.28 -1.51
C PHE A 51 5.91 13.89 -2.69
N GLY A 52 5.64 13.45 -3.92
CA GLY A 52 6.16 14.08 -5.13
C GLY A 52 7.54 13.57 -5.58
N HIS A 53 8.10 12.54 -4.96
CA HIS A 53 9.36 11.94 -5.38
C HIS A 53 9.10 10.90 -6.49
N ASN A 54 9.49 11.22 -7.72
CA ASN A 54 9.15 10.38 -8.88
C ASN A 54 10.17 9.26 -9.15
N ASN A 55 11.44 9.46 -8.79
CA ASN A 55 12.52 8.53 -9.08
C ASN A 55 12.64 7.47 -7.98
N VAL A 56 11.60 6.67 -7.80
CA VAL A 56 11.55 5.61 -6.78
C VAL A 56 11.08 4.30 -7.38
N SER A 57 11.80 3.24 -7.09
CA SER A 57 11.56 1.87 -7.57
C SER A 57 11.52 0.89 -6.40
N LEU A 58 10.96 -0.29 -6.62
CA LEU A 58 11.04 -1.42 -5.70
C LEU A 58 12.07 -2.45 -6.18
N LEU A 59 12.85 -2.98 -5.25
CA LEU A 59 13.67 -4.16 -5.50
C LEU A 59 12.75 -5.38 -5.46
N ASN A 60 12.52 -6.01 -6.62
CA ASN A 60 11.61 -7.14 -6.73
C ASN A 60 12.11 -8.36 -5.94
N GLY A 61 11.35 -8.76 -4.93
CA GLY A 61 11.70 -9.80 -3.96
C GLY A 61 12.53 -9.30 -2.77
N GLY A 62 12.83 -8.00 -2.70
CA GLY A 62 13.49 -7.35 -1.58
C GLY A 62 14.84 -7.96 -1.21
N PHE A 63 15.18 -7.90 0.08
CA PHE A 63 16.46 -8.40 0.58
C PHE A 63 16.65 -9.92 0.38
N PRO A 64 15.64 -10.79 0.54
CA PRO A 64 15.79 -12.21 0.24
C PRO A 64 16.27 -12.47 -1.19
N ALA A 65 15.61 -11.87 -2.20
CA ALA A 65 15.99 -12.06 -3.60
C ALA A 65 17.35 -11.43 -3.94
N TRP A 66 17.77 -10.40 -3.21
CA TRP A 66 19.13 -9.84 -3.33
C TRP A 66 20.19 -10.86 -2.90
N LEU A 67 19.96 -11.53 -1.76
CA LEU A 67 20.86 -12.58 -1.25
C LEU A 67 20.89 -13.79 -2.18
N ASP A 68 19.74 -14.24 -2.68
CA ASP A 68 19.64 -15.36 -3.63
C ASP A 68 20.36 -15.09 -4.97
N SER A 69 20.61 -13.82 -5.26
CA SER A 69 21.36 -13.38 -6.45
C SER A 69 22.85 -13.10 -6.15
N ASP A 70 23.37 -13.59 -5.03
CA ASP A 70 24.73 -13.35 -4.55
C ASP A 70 25.07 -11.86 -4.41
N GLY A 71 24.07 -11.04 -4.06
CA GLY A 71 24.23 -9.61 -3.88
C GLY A 71 25.14 -9.27 -2.69
N ASP A 72 26.07 -8.35 -2.88
CA ASP A 72 26.98 -7.89 -1.84
C ASP A 72 26.22 -7.26 -0.67
N VAL A 73 26.65 -7.63 0.55
CA VAL A 73 26.10 -7.07 1.79
C VAL A 73 27.23 -6.52 2.68
N SER A 74 26.90 -5.50 3.47
CA SER A 74 27.83 -4.89 4.40
C SER A 74 27.12 -4.47 5.67
N ASN A 75 27.80 -4.60 6.80
CA ASN A 75 27.38 -4.04 8.08
C ASN A 75 27.94 -2.63 8.34
N LYS A 76 28.67 -2.05 7.38
CA LYS A 76 29.18 -0.68 7.49
C LYS A 76 28.03 0.30 7.39
N ILE A 77 27.90 1.16 8.38
CA ILE A 77 26.97 2.27 8.36
C ILE A 77 27.68 3.45 7.72
N ASN A 78 27.19 3.89 6.57
CA ASN A 78 27.69 5.11 5.95
C ASN A 78 27.08 6.33 6.66
N GLU A 79 27.92 7.22 7.15
CA GLU A 79 27.47 8.51 7.65
C GLU A 79 27.09 9.39 6.45
N LEU A 80 25.81 9.69 6.33
CA LEU A 80 25.31 10.61 5.31
C LEU A 80 25.05 11.98 5.92
N LYS A 81 25.44 13.01 5.19
CA LYS A 81 25.12 14.39 5.58
C LYS A 81 23.64 14.66 5.34
N SER A 82 23.01 15.32 6.30
CA SER A 82 21.62 15.76 6.14
C SER A 82 21.47 16.67 4.92
N THR A 83 20.35 16.56 4.25
CA THR A 83 19.98 17.35 3.05
C THR A 83 18.87 18.35 3.36
N ALA A 84 18.33 18.99 2.34
CA ALA A 84 17.16 19.88 2.42
C ALA A 84 16.00 19.32 1.58
N TYR A 85 15.58 18.07 1.87
CA TYR A 85 14.47 17.45 1.17
C TYR A 85 13.16 18.22 1.39
N LYS A 86 12.38 18.40 0.33
CA LYS A 86 11.09 19.08 0.35
C LYS A 86 10.00 18.13 -0.12
N ALA A 87 9.17 17.72 0.80
CA ALA A 87 7.97 16.93 0.53
C ALA A 87 6.80 17.83 0.15
N LYS A 88 6.00 17.39 -0.84
CA LYS A 88 4.73 18.04 -1.21
C LYS A 88 3.69 16.97 -1.43
N LEU A 89 2.75 16.84 -0.49
CA LEU A 89 1.75 15.79 -0.51
C LEU A 89 0.70 16.01 -1.62
N ASN A 90 0.58 15.04 -2.50
CA ASN A 90 -0.54 14.95 -3.42
C ASN A 90 -1.73 14.26 -2.72
N LYS A 91 -2.61 15.04 -2.12
CA LYS A 91 -3.81 14.54 -1.42
C LYS A 91 -4.75 13.73 -2.33
N LEU A 92 -4.66 13.87 -3.64
CA LEU A 92 -5.49 13.11 -4.60
C LEU A 92 -5.15 11.63 -4.65
N THR A 93 -4.00 11.22 -4.12
CA THR A 93 -3.57 9.82 -4.06
C THR A 93 -4.06 9.06 -2.83
N ILE A 94 -4.69 9.77 -1.89
CA ILE A 94 -5.16 9.23 -0.62
C ILE A 94 -6.69 9.38 -0.56
N ALA A 95 -7.35 8.39 0.00
CA ALA A 95 -8.73 8.46 0.41
C ALA A 95 -8.80 8.46 1.94
N ASP A 96 -9.69 9.27 2.50
CA ASP A 96 -10.06 9.28 3.91
C ASP A 96 -11.37 8.52 4.16
N TYR A 97 -11.74 8.39 5.42
CA TYR A 97 -12.98 7.74 5.85
C TYR A 97 -14.23 8.31 5.18
N ASN A 98 -14.36 9.64 5.14
CA ASN A 98 -15.54 10.31 4.59
C ASN A 98 -15.68 10.05 3.09
N GLN A 99 -14.58 10.08 2.34
CA GLN A 99 -14.59 9.75 0.91
C GLN A 99 -15.02 8.31 0.65
N VAL A 100 -14.58 7.36 1.48
CA VAL A 100 -14.98 5.95 1.36
C VAL A 100 -16.45 5.77 1.74
N LEU A 101 -16.92 6.44 2.80
CA LEU A 101 -18.34 6.40 3.22
C LEU A 101 -19.25 6.98 2.13
N GLU A 102 -18.92 8.15 1.59
CA GLU A 102 -19.66 8.77 0.50
C GLU A 102 -19.69 7.88 -0.76
N ASN A 103 -18.59 7.17 -1.01
CA ASN A 103 -18.48 6.27 -2.16
C ASN A 103 -19.46 5.09 -2.12
N LEU A 104 -19.99 4.69 -0.95
CA LEU A 104 -21.04 3.66 -0.86
C LEU A 104 -22.31 4.07 -1.60
N SER A 105 -22.61 5.37 -1.64
CA SER A 105 -23.78 5.93 -2.31
C SER A 105 -23.50 6.25 -3.78
N ASN A 106 -22.43 6.99 -4.08
CA ASN A 106 -22.16 7.52 -5.41
C ASN A 106 -21.39 6.54 -6.34
N GLN A 107 -20.72 5.52 -5.78
CA GLN A 107 -19.97 4.48 -6.48
C GLN A 107 -18.99 5.02 -7.54
N LYS A 108 -18.39 6.18 -7.26
CA LYS A 108 -17.41 6.81 -8.13
C LYS A 108 -16.14 5.97 -8.26
N TYR A 109 -15.74 5.31 -7.16
CA TYR A 109 -14.57 4.45 -7.06
C TYR A 109 -14.99 3.00 -6.86
N GLN A 110 -14.26 2.09 -7.45
CA GLN A 110 -14.28 0.69 -7.06
C GLN A 110 -13.36 0.50 -5.87
N ILE A 111 -13.74 -0.34 -4.90
CA ILE A 111 -12.91 -0.60 -3.71
C ILE A 111 -12.30 -1.99 -3.83
N LEU A 112 -10.99 -2.09 -3.65
CA LEU A 112 -10.23 -3.35 -3.68
C LEU A 112 -9.50 -3.55 -2.37
N ASP A 113 -9.81 -4.65 -1.67
CA ASP A 113 -9.26 -4.99 -0.35
C ASP A 113 -8.15 -6.05 -0.47
N ALA A 114 -6.99 -5.75 0.10
CA ALA A 114 -5.79 -6.58 0.05
C ALA A 114 -5.71 -7.65 1.16
N ARG A 115 -6.66 -7.69 2.11
CA ARG A 115 -6.65 -8.66 3.21
C ARG A 115 -6.88 -10.09 2.70
N SER A 116 -6.55 -11.08 3.54
CA SER A 116 -6.85 -12.48 3.22
C SER A 116 -8.36 -12.71 3.03
N PRO A 117 -8.76 -13.68 2.19
CA PRO A 117 -10.18 -13.99 1.98
C PRO A 117 -10.95 -14.25 3.27
N ALA A 118 -10.35 -14.94 4.24
CA ALA A 118 -10.99 -15.23 5.52
C ALA A 118 -11.29 -13.98 6.35
N ARG A 119 -10.37 -12.97 6.34
CA ARG A 119 -10.61 -11.68 7.00
C ARG A 119 -11.64 -10.86 6.24
N PHE A 120 -11.55 -10.83 4.92
CA PHE A 120 -12.48 -10.11 4.07
C PHE A 120 -13.91 -10.63 4.23
N SER A 121 -14.12 -11.94 4.18
CA SER A 121 -15.45 -12.57 4.35
C SER A 121 -16.01 -12.50 5.77
N GLY A 122 -15.19 -12.11 6.76
CA GLY A 122 -15.56 -12.10 8.17
C GLY A 122 -15.51 -13.48 8.85
N ASN A 123 -14.89 -14.49 8.21
CA ASN A 123 -14.72 -15.84 8.73
C ASN A 123 -13.51 -15.99 9.65
N SER A 124 -12.70 -14.95 9.80
CA SER A 124 -11.64 -14.88 10.81
C SER A 124 -11.68 -13.55 11.56
N GLU A 125 -11.21 -13.59 12.80
CA GLU A 125 -11.06 -12.39 13.61
C GLU A 125 -9.97 -11.46 13.05
N GLU A 126 -10.11 -10.19 13.34
CA GLU A 126 -9.09 -9.19 13.03
C GLU A 126 -7.94 -9.28 14.05
N PRO A 127 -6.68 -9.03 13.62
CA PRO A 127 -5.52 -9.12 14.53
C PRO A 127 -5.52 -8.10 15.69
N ARG A 128 -6.32 -7.06 15.57
CA ARG A 128 -6.48 -6.03 16.62
C ARG A 128 -7.86 -6.15 17.24
N SER A 129 -7.94 -6.12 18.56
CA SER A 129 -9.21 -6.20 19.30
C SER A 129 -10.12 -5.02 18.99
N GLY A 130 -11.43 -5.22 19.14
CA GLY A 130 -12.44 -4.18 18.98
C GLY A 130 -12.81 -3.85 17.53
N MET A 131 -12.22 -4.54 16.54
CA MET A 131 -12.60 -4.37 15.14
C MET A 131 -13.74 -5.30 14.74
N LYS A 132 -14.65 -4.81 13.89
CA LYS A 132 -15.66 -5.62 13.22
C LYS A 132 -14.97 -6.65 12.30
N SER A 133 -15.61 -7.80 12.10
CA SER A 133 -15.26 -8.77 11.06
C SER A 133 -16.07 -8.51 9.80
N GLY A 134 -15.48 -8.67 8.63
CA GLY A 134 -16.11 -8.44 7.32
C GLY A 134 -15.36 -7.42 6.47
N HIS A 135 -16.07 -6.72 5.58
CA HIS A 135 -15.46 -5.80 4.61
C HIS A 135 -16.32 -4.57 4.35
N ILE A 136 -15.74 -3.55 3.71
CA ILE A 136 -16.44 -2.37 3.22
C ILE A 136 -17.49 -2.81 2.18
N PRO A 137 -18.76 -2.41 2.29
CA PRO A 137 -19.79 -2.83 1.35
C PRO A 137 -19.40 -2.58 -0.11
N LYS A 138 -19.76 -3.53 -0.98
CA LYS A 138 -19.46 -3.52 -2.44
C LYS A 138 -17.97 -3.57 -2.79
N SER A 139 -17.07 -3.74 -1.83
CA SER A 139 -15.66 -3.95 -2.14
C SER A 139 -15.41 -5.33 -2.75
N LYS A 140 -14.31 -5.44 -3.49
CA LYS A 140 -13.81 -6.70 -4.05
C LYS A 140 -12.53 -7.09 -3.31
N ASN A 141 -12.21 -8.38 -3.30
CA ASN A 141 -11.00 -8.87 -2.65
C ASN A 141 -9.95 -9.32 -3.65
N LEU A 142 -8.73 -8.86 -3.46
CA LEU A 142 -7.52 -9.42 -4.09
C LEU A 142 -6.46 -9.54 -3.00
N TYR A 143 -6.23 -10.75 -2.53
CA TYR A 143 -5.26 -10.97 -1.47
C TYR A 143 -3.84 -10.60 -1.95
N PHE A 144 -3.19 -9.66 -1.26
CA PHE A 144 -1.87 -9.16 -1.67
C PHE A 144 -0.83 -10.28 -1.82
N ASN A 145 -0.95 -11.35 -1.02
CA ASN A 145 0.01 -12.44 -0.99
C ASN A 145 -0.08 -13.35 -2.22
N ASP A 146 -1.23 -13.34 -2.93
CA ASP A 146 -1.38 -14.07 -4.19
C ASP A 146 -0.61 -13.41 -5.34
N LEU A 147 -0.20 -12.15 -5.18
CA LEU A 147 0.64 -11.40 -6.13
C LEU A 147 2.13 -11.68 -5.94
N ILE A 148 2.52 -12.43 -4.91
CA ILE A 148 3.90 -12.68 -4.54
C ILE A 148 4.18 -14.18 -4.60
N ASN A 149 5.19 -14.56 -5.36
CA ASN A 149 5.70 -15.92 -5.36
C ASN A 149 6.35 -16.21 -4.00
N GLN A 150 5.87 -17.24 -3.31
CA GLN A 150 6.25 -17.51 -1.92
C GLN A 150 7.67 -18.04 -1.76
N ASP A 151 8.25 -18.61 -2.80
CA ASP A 151 9.61 -19.14 -2.80
C ASP A 151 10.62 -18.02 -3.09
N THR A 152 10.43 -17.27 -4.16
CA THR A 152 11.35 -16.23 -4.62
C THR A 152 11.12 -14.86 -3.99
N LYS A 153 9.99 -14.67 -3.30
CA LYS A 153 9.51 -13.38 -2.74
C LYS A 153 9.30 -12.29 -3.79
N LYS A 154 9.42 -12.60 -5.07
CA LYS A 154 9.18 -11.66 -6.18
C LYS A 154 7.70 -11.57 -6.50
N PHE A 155 7.30 -10.49 -7.16
CA PHE A 155 6.01 -10.48 -7.83
C PHE A 155 5.94 -11.66 -8.82
N ILE A 156 4.73 -12.25 -8.92
CA ILE A 156 4.42 -13.20 -9.99
C ILE A 156 4.49 -12.49 -11.35
N GLU A 157 4.44 -13.26 -12.43
CA GLU A 157 4.54 -12.70 -13.78
C GLU A 157 3.37 -11.76 -14.10
N LYS A 158 3.61 -10.76 -14.96
CA LYS A 158 2.61 -9.73 -15.29
C LYS A 158 1.30 -10.30 -15.80
N GLU A 159 1.36 -11.35 -16.61
CA GLU A 159 0.17 -12.02 -17.14
C GLU A 159 -0.65 -12.67 -16.02
N GLU A 160 0.01 -13.24 -15.02
CA GLU A 160 -0.66 -13.83 -13.84
C GLU A 160 -1.30 -12.74 -12.98
N ILE A 161 -0.62 -11.59 -12.79
CA ILE A 161 -1.18 -10.41 -12.10
C ILE A 161 -2.46 -9.95 -12.82
N GLU A 162 -2.42 -9.80 -14.15
CA GLU A 162 -3.59 -9.41 -14.95
C GLU A 162 -4.76 -10.39 -14.78
N ASN A 163 -4.46 -11.70 -14.79
CA ASN A 163 -5.46 -12.75 -14.61
C ASN A 163 -6.11 -12.71 -13.21
N LEU A 164 -5.33 -12.46 -12.16
CA LEU A 164 -5.85 -12.29 -10.81
C LEU A 164 -6.74 -11.05 -10.71
N ILE A 165 -6.33 -9.92 -11.26
CA ILE A 165 -7.13 -8.69 -11.29
C ILE A 165 -8.47 -8.94 -12.02
N LYS A 166 -8.44 -9.58 -13.19
CA LYS A 166 -9.67 -9.92 -13.95
C LYS A 166 -10.65 -10.76 -13.15
N LYS A 167 -10.17 -11.70 -12.32
CA LYS A 167 -11.02 -12.53 -11.46
C LYS A 167 -11.77 -11.76 -10.37
N THR A 168 -11.34 -10.55 -10.05
CA THR A 168 -12.00 -9.69 -9.04
C THR A 168 -13.19 -8.91 -9.61
N ASP A 169 -13.42 -8.91 -10.91
CA ASP A 169 -14.38 -8.05 -11.62
C ASP A 169 -14.11 -6.53 -11.43
N ILE A 170 -12.87 -6.16 -11.12
CA ILE A 170 -12.44 -4.76 -11.09
C ILE A 170 -12.12 -4.30 -12.52
N ASP A 171 -12.75 -3.21 -12.93
CA ASP A 171 -12.41 -2.51 -14.17
C ASP A 171 -11.23 -1.56 -13.93
N THR A 172 -10.06 -1.96 -14.38
CA THR A 172 -8.82 -1.18 -14.21
C THR A 172 -8.78 0.15 -14.98
N LYS A 173 -9.78 0.44 -15.82
CA LYS A 173 -9.93 1.74 -16.48
C LYS A 173 -10.66 2.78 -15.64
N LYS A 174 -11.34 2.34 -14.58
CA LYS A 174 -12.05 3.20 -13.63
C LYS A 174 -11.18 3.55 -12.44
N ASP A 175 -11.61 4.56 -11.70
CA ASP A 175 -10.96 4.98 -10.46
C ASP A 175 -11.09 3.88 -9.39
N ILE A 176 -10.01 3.63 -8.65
CA ILE A 176 -9.92 2.57 -7.64
C ILE A 176 -9.45 3.16 -6.31
N ILE A 177 -10.05 2.68 -5.22
CA ILE A 177 -9.52 2.85 -3.86
C ILE A 177 -9.04 1.49 -3.39
N CYS A 178 -7.75 1.36 -3.09
CA CYS A 178 -7.19 0.18 -2.44
C CYS A 178 -7.23 0.33 -0.92
N SER A 179 -7.68 -0.72 -0.24
CA SER A 179 -7.76 -0.84 1.22
C SER A 179 -7.06 -2.11 1.70
N CYS A 180 -6.75 -2.17 2.98
CA CYS A 180 -6.26 -3.39 3.64
C CYS A 180 -6.52 -3.35 5.15
N GLY A 181 -5.64 -3.91 5.97
CA GLY A 181 -5.72 -3.80 7.44
C GLY A 181 -5.39 -2.41 7.97
N SER A 182 -4.36 -1.73 7.42
CA SER A 182 -3.83 -0.45 7.94
C SER A 182 -3.03 0.34 6.90
N GLY A 183 -3.43 0.29 5.64
CA GLY A 183 -2.85 1.08 4.54
C GLY A 183 -1.48 0.58 4.03
N VAL A 184 -0.95 -0.53 4.53
CA VAL A 184 0.37 -1.06 4.13
C VAL A 184 0.25 -1.92 2.87
N THR A 185 -0.44 -3.06 2.95
CA THR A 185 -0.53 -4.02 1.84
C THR A 185 -1.45 -3.57 0.71
N ALA A 186 -2.33 -2.59 0.94
CA ALA A 186 -3.07 -1.89 -0.11
C ALA A 186 -2.14 -1.25 -1.17
N CYS A 187 -0.94 -0.83 -0.75
CA CYS A 187 0.07 -0.27 -1.66
C CYS A 187 0.65 -1.33 -2.62
N ILE A 188 0.63 -2.62 -2.23
CA ILE A 188 1.03 -3.72 -3.12
C ILE A 188 0.03 -3.86 -4.27
N LEU A 189 -1.28 -3.75 -3.98
CA LEU A 189 -2.32 -3.78 -5.03
C LEU A 189 -2.16 -2.61 -6.00
N LYS A 190 -1.98 -1.39 -5.45
CA LYS A 190 -1.73 -0.21 -6.29
C LYS A 190 -0.51 -0.40 -7.18
N PHE A 191 0.61 -0.86 -6.62
CA PHE A 191 1.84 -1.09 -7.38
C PHE A 191 1.62 -2.16 -8.47
N ALA A 192 0.98 -3.29 -8.14
CA ALA A 192 0.69 -4.37 -9.08
C ALA A 192 -0.19 -3.90 -10.24
N ILE A 193 -1.25 -3.13 -9.96
CA ILE A 193 -2.12 -2.58 -11.00
C ILE A 193 -1.33 -1.61 -11.89
N GLU A 194 -0.53 -0.71 -11.33
CA GLU A 194 0.30 0.22 -12.11
C GLU A 194 1.40 -0.47 -12.94
N LEU A 195 1.85 -1.66 -12.51
CA LEU A 195 2.84 -2.46 -13.22
C LEU A 195 2.28 -3.04 -14.54
N VAL A 196 1.01 -3.44 -14.55
CA VAL A 196 0.35 -4.10 -15.68
C VAL A 196 -0.61 -3.20 -16.46
N HIS A 197 -1.14 -2.15 -15.82
CA HIS A 197 -2.06 -1.19 -16.41
C HIS A 197 -1.56 0.25 -16.24
N LYS A 198 -1.89 1.11 -17.20
CA LYS A 198 -1.53 2.55 -17.15
C LYS A 198 -2.51 3.38 -16.29
N ASN A 199 -3.31 2.76 -15.43
CA ASN A 199 -4.24 3.49 -14.56
C ASN A 199 -3.46 4.23 -13.48
N LYS A 200 -3.62 5.57 -13.43
CA LYS A 200 -2.99 6.44 -12.43
C LYS A 200 -3.97 6.93 -11.36
N ASN A 201 -5.25 6.61 -11.50
CA ASN A 201 -6.31 7.08 -10.59
C ASN A 201 -6.58 6.04 -9.49
N ILE A 202 -5.52 5.58 -8.83
CA ILE A 202 -5.61 4.62 -7.73
C ILE A 202 -5.22 5.33 -6.44
N LYS A 203 -6.18 5.40 -5.53
CA LYS A 203 -5.99 5.94 -4.17
C LYS A 203 -5.72 4.82 -3.17
N ILE A 204 -5.06 5.17 -2.09
CA ILE A 204 -4.97 4.33 -0.90
C ILE A 204 -5.91 4.89 0.16
N TYR A 205 -6.80 4.06 0.70
CA TYR A 205 -7.54 4.39 1.91
C TYR A 205 -6.58 4.22 3.10
N ASP A 206 -6.11 5.36 3.61
CA ASP A 206 -4.98 5.39 4.55
C ASP A 206 -5.31 4.71 5.88
N GLY A 207 -6.46 5.01 6.47
CA GLY A 207 -6.94 4.36 7.71
C GLY A 207 -7.32 2.90 7.51
N SER A 208 -7.77 2.53 6.31
CA SER A 208 -8.12 1.14 5.96
C SER A 208 -9.07 0.50 6.98
N TRP A 209 -8.98 -0.82 7.19
CA TRP A 209 -9.82 -1.52 8.14
C TRP A 209 -9.57 -1.12 9.59
N SER A 210 -8.33 -0.65 9.93
CA SER A 210 -8.03 -0.16 11.27
C SER A 210 -8.81 1.09 11.66
N GLU A 211 -9.33 1.84 10.70
CA GLU A 211 -10.27 2.93 10.89
C GLU A 211 -11.71 2.46 10.70
N TRP A 212 -12.02 1.88 9.55
CA TRP A 212 -13.37 1.47 9.18
C TRP A 212 -13.99 0.46 10.14
N GLY A 213 -13.21 -0.55 10.55
CA GLY A 213 -13.65 -1.61 11.44
C GLY A 213 -13.89 -1.20 12.89
N ILE A 214 -13.37 -0.03 13.32
CA ILE A 214 -13.53 0.48 14.69
C ILE A 214 -14.73 1.44 14.78
N VAL A 215 -14.98 2.25 13.76
CA VAL A 215 -16.08 3.23 13.76
C VAL A 215 -17.41 2.49 13.83
N GLU A 216 -18.19 2.72 14.91
CA GLU A 216 -19.39 1.96 15.26
C GLU A 216 -20.41 1.94 14.11
N ASP A 217 -20.70 3.10 13.52
CA ASP A 217 -21.71 3.26 12.46
C ASP A 217 -21.19 2.93 11.05
N SER A 218 -19.95 2.49 10.89
CA SER A 218 -19.44 2.09 9.58
C SER A 218 -20.18 0.86 9.06
N PRO A 219 -20.80 0.91 7.87
CA PRO A 219 -21.45 -0.25 7.26
C PRO A 219 -20.44 -1.38 6.99
N CYS A 220 -20.85 -2.61 7.22
CA CYS A 220 -20.02 -3.79 7.05
C CYS A 220 -20.79 -4.93 6.41
N GLU A 221 -20.18 -5.62 5.44
CA GLU A 221 -20.70 -6.83 4.82
C GLU A 221 -19.85 -8.05 5.21
N LYS A 222 -20.48 -9.24 5.21
CA LYS A 222 -19.83 -10.54 5.38
C LYS A 222 -20.32 -11.47 4.26
N ASN A 223 -19.45 -12.34 3.79
CA ASN A 223 -19.80 -13.37 2.78
C ASN A 223 -19.92 -14.75 3.43
#